data_2794aeb89d7f349612467d97c6142beb
#
_entry.id   2794aeb89d7f349612467d97c6142beb
#
_cell.length_a   1.000
_cell.length_b   1.000
_cell.length_c   1.000
_cell.angle_alpha   90.00
_cell.angle_beta   90.00
_cell.angle_gamma   90.00
#
_symmetry.space_group_name_H-M   'P 1'
#
loop_
_entity.id
_entity.type
_entity.pdbx_description
1 polymer ?
#
loop_
_entity_poly.entity_id
_entity_poly.type
_entity_poly.pdbx_seq_one_letter_code
_entity_poly.pdbx_strand_id
1 'polypeptide(L)'
;MLNLLKLFNLFLYIVVAAFLLKFTFTIKMEREYAIRTVQILREGDIAQGREMTSMWSRRDVKDLDSQQIVSAIIESMAENLADFKLSPFFYFGLFGVPGAFACKVINILDGTIGFKDPVNVNVGWFSAVLDTIVNYIPQRLSTFLIILASATLREDYKNSWKIARRD
;
A
#
# COMPACT_ATOMS: atom_id res chain seq x y z
N MET A 1 -26.12 -27.11 24.64
CA MET A 1 -26.67 -25.79 24.29
C MET A 1 -25.67 -24.67 24.46
N LEU A 2 -24.96 -24.52 25.59
CA LEU A 2 -23.94 -23.46 25.78
C LEU A 2 -22.79 -23.50 24.76
N ASN A 3 -22.32 -24.67 24.35
CA ASN A 3 -21.23 -24.81 23.35
C ASN A 3 -21.67 -24.41 21.94
N LEU A 4 -22.90 -24.63 21.55
CA LEU A 4 -23.44 -24.19 20.25
C LEU A 4 -23.57 -22.66 20.17
N LEU A 5 -23.99 -22.02 21.27
CA LEU A 5 -24.06 -20.55 21.36
C LEU A 5 -22.67 -19.90 21.28
N LYS A 6 -21.66 -20.51 21.95
CA LYS A 6 -20.27 -20.04 21.84
C LYS A 6 -19.72 -20.21 20.40
N LEU A 7 -20.03 -21.33 19.74
CA LEU A 7 -19.62 -21.56 18.35
C LEU A 7 -20.32 -20.58 17.39
N PHE A 8 -21.60 -20.30 17.60
CA PHE A 8 -22.36 -19.35 16.80
C PHE A 8 -21.81 -17.92 16.98
N ASN A 9 -21.52 -17.51 18.21
CA ASN A 9 -20.90 -16.22 18.51
C ASN A 9 -19.49 -16.09 17.89
N LEU A 10 -18.69 -17.15 17.89
CA LEU A 10 -17.38 -17.17 17.26
C LEU A 10 -17.50 -17.07 15.73
N PHE A 11 -18.41 -17.82 15.13
CA PHE A 11 -18.65 -17.75 13.68
C PHE A 11 -19.11 -16.35 13.27
N LEU A 12 -20.07 -15.77 13.97
CA LEU A 12 -20.54 -14.42 13.72
C LEU A 12 -19.40 -13.39 13.85
N TYR A 13 -18.57 -13.52 14.89
CA TYR A 13 -17.39 -12.67 15.07
C TYR A 13 -16.44 -12.76 13.89
N ILE A 14 -16.11 -13.97 13.41
CA ILE A 14 -15.20 -14.18 12.27
C ILE A 14 -15.76 -13.53 11.01
N VAL A 15 -17.06 -13.73 10.73
CA VAL A 15 -17.70 -13.15 9.55
C VAL A 15 -17.68 -11.62 9.59
N VAL A 16 -18.04 -11.03 10.73
CA VAL A 16 -18.02 -9.57 10.90
C VAL A 16 -16.60 -9.03 10.83
N ALA A 17 -15.64 -9.68 11.47
CA ALA A 17 -14.23 -9.28 11.43
C ALA A 17 -13.66 -9.34 10.01
N ALA A 18 -13.94 -10.40 9.25
CA ALA A 18 -13.53 -10.54 7.85
C ALA A 18 -14.16 -9.47 6.96
N PHE A 19 -15.45 -9.18 7.17
CA PHE A 19 -16.15 -8.13 6.46
C PHE A 19 -15.53 -6.75 6.74
N LEU A 20 -15.30 -6.41 7.99
CA LEU A 20 -14.67 -5.16 8.38
C LEU A 20 -13.23 -5.06 7.86
N LEU A 21 -12.44 -6.12 7.98
CA LEU A 21 -11.07 -6.14 7.48
C LEU A 21 -11.01 -5.85 5.97
N LYS A 22 -12.00 -6.29 5.18
CA LYS A 22 -12.08 -6.01 3.75
C LYS A 22 -12.05 -4.53 3.42
N PHE A 23 -12.52 -3.65 4.30
CA PHE A 23 -12.49 -2.19 4.06
C PHE A 23 -11.12 -1.56 4.33
N THR A 24 -10.19 -2.30 4.92
CA THR A 24 -8.85 -1.75 5.23
C THR A 24 -7.87 -1.88 4.08
N PHE A 25 -8.15 -2.71 3.07
CA PHE A 25 -7.24 -2.94 1.94
C PHE A 25 -7.95 -2.98 0.58
N THR A 26 -7.21 -2.64 -0.48
CA THR A 26 -7.65 -2.70 -1.87
C THR A 26 -6.61 -3.45 -2.71
N ILE A 27 -7.05 -4.35 -3.60
CA ILE A 27 -6.15 -5.10 -4.50
C ILE A 27 -6.53 -4.86 -5.95
N LYS A 28 -7.83 -4.99 -6.25
CA LYS A 28 -8.33 -5.01 -7.62
C LYS A 28 -8.13 -3.67 -8.32
N MET A 29 -8.48 -2.58 -7.65
CA MET A 29 -8.43 -1.23 -8.21
C MET A 29 -7.02 -0.82 -8.63
N GLU A 30 -6.00 -1.08 -7.80
CA GLU A 30 -4.61 -0.76 -8.11
C GLU A 30 -4.09 -1.53 -9.32
N ARG A 31 -4.41 -2.83 -9.37
CA ARG A 31 -4.02 -3.69 -10.49
C ARG A 31 -4.65 -3.22 -11.81
N GLU A 32 -5.94 -2.93 -11.79
CA GLU A 32 -6.66 -2.44 -12.99
C GLU A 32 -6.08 -1.11 -13.46
N TYR A 33 -5.76 -0.24 -12.53
CA TYR A 33 -5.15 1.04 -12.79
C TYR A 33 -3.77 0.91 -13.46
N ALA A 34 -2.89 0.11 -12.89
CA ALA A 34 -1.57 -0.14 -13.47
C ALA A 34 -1.65 -0.73 -14.89
N ILE A 35 -2.53 -1.73 -15.10
CA ILE A 35 -2.72 -2.34 -16.41
C ILE A 35 -3.22 -1.30 -17.42
N ARG A 36 -4.21 -0.49 -17.03
CA ARG A 36 -4.78 0.54 -17.92
C ARG A 36 -3.72 1.58 -18.30
N THR A 37 -2.91 2.05 -17.37
CA THR A 37 -1.84 3.01 -17.68
C THR A 37 -0.81 2.42 -18.64
N VAL A 38 -0.42 1.16 -18.45
CA VAL A 38 0.49 0.48 -19.38
C VAL A 38 -0.14 0.32 -20.78
N GLN A 39 -1.44 0.07 -20.88
CA GLN A 39 -2.14 0.00 -22.16
C GLN A 39 -2.10 1.35 -22.90
N ILE A 40 -2.44 2.44 -22.21
CA ILE A 40 -2.37 3.81 -22.74
C ILE A 40 -0.97 4.13 -23.27
N LEU A 41 0.06 3.77 -22.51
CA LEU A 41 1.45 3.99 -22.94
C LEU A 41 1.82 3.16 -24.18
N ARG A 42 1.28 1.94 -24.33
CA ARG A 42 1.47 1.11 -25.53
C ARG A 42 0.78 1.68 -26.76
N GLU A 43 -0.31 2.41 -26.59
CA GLU A 43 -1.01 3.14 -27.65
C GLU A 43 -0.30 4.45 -28.03
N GLY A 44 0.77 4.81 -27.30
CA GLY A 44 1.59 6.00 -27.57
C GLY A 44 1.10 7.29 -26.92
N ASP A 45 0.02 7.24 -26.13
CA ASP A 45 -0.51 8.42 -25.45
C ASP A 45 0.21 8.67 -24.11
N ILE A 46 1.38 9.33 -24.21
CA ILE A 46 2.18 9.70 -23.05
C ILE A 46 1.47 10.75 -22.19
N ALA A 47 0.69 11.65 -22.80
CA ALA A 47 0.00 12.71 -22.06
C ALA A 47 -1.06 12.10 -21.12
N GLN A 48 -1.89 11.19 -21.61
CA GLN A 48 -2.85 10.48 -20.80
C GLN A 48 -2.16 9.55 -19.77
N GLY A 49 -1.03 8.94 -20.11
CA GLY A 49 -0.22 8.16 -19.21
C GLY A 49 0.28 8.98 -18.00
N ARG A 50 0.72 10.22 -18.24
CA ARG A 50 1.12 11.17 -17.18
C ARG A 50 -0.08 11.54 -16.29
N GLU A 51 -1.21 11.89 -16.89
CA GLU A 51 -2.43 12.23 -16.17
C GLU A 51 -2.85 11.09 -15.23
N MET A 52 -2.92 9.88 -15.77
CA MET A 52 -3.21 8.70 -14.98
C MET A 52 -2.22 8.53 -13.81
N THR A 53 -0.93 8.66 -14.06
CA THR A 53 0.11 8.48 -13.03
C THR A 53 0.04 9.56 -11.95
N SER A 54 -0.32 10.80 -12.29
CA SER A 54 -0.49 11.90 -11.32
C SER A 54 -1.56 11.65 -10.27
N MET A 55 -2.55 10.81 -10.57
CA MET A 55 -3.61 10.45 -9.62
C MET A 55 -3.13 9.50 -8.51
N TRP A 56 -2.01 8.80 -8.73
CA TRP A 56 -1.51 7.75 -7.83
C TRP A 56 -0.12 8.03 -7.27
N SER A 57 0.69 8.80 -7.99
CA SER A 57 2.02 9.16 -7.56
C SER A 57 2.05 10.61 -7.08
N ARG A 58 2.70 10.86 -5.95
CA ARG A 58 2.97 12.22 -5.45
C ARG A 58 4.11 12.92 -6.18
N ARG A 59 4.74 12.23 -7.15
CA ARG A 59 5.84 12.75 -7.97
C ARG A 59 5.31 13.73 -9.01
N ASP A 60 6.09 14.75 -9.35
CA ASP A 60 5.82 15.56 -10.55
C ASP A 60 6.01 14.68 -11.80
N VAL A 61 4.94 14.54 -12.56
CA VAL A 61 4.87 13.63 -13.71
C VAL A 61 4.93 14.35 -15.05
N LYS A 62 5.02 15.70 -15.05
CA LYS A 62 4.86 16.54 -16.25
C LYS A 62 5.87 16.23 -17.35
N ASP A 63 7.11 15.92 -16.97
CA ASP A 63 8.21 15.70 -17.90
C ASP A 63 8.65 14.22 -18.01
N LEU A 64 7.92 13.30 -17.38
CA LEU A 64 8.28 11.88 -17.39
C LEU A 64 8.08 11.27 -18.77
N ASP A 65 9.05 10.50 -19.23
CA ASP A 65 8.92 9.62 -20.40
C ASP A 65 8.18 8.32 -20.05
N SER A 66 7.87 7.49 -21.04
CA SER A 66 7.12 6.25 -20.85
C SER A 66 7.79 5.28 -19.86
N GLN A 67 9.14 5.22 -19.83
CA GLN A 67 9.86 4.32 -18.92
C GLN A 67 9.80 4.86 -17.49
N GLN A 68 9.93 6.16 -17.33
CA GLN A 68 9.83 6.83 -16.04
C GLN A 68 8.41 6.73 -15.45
N ILE A 69 7.38 6.82 -16.30
CA ILE A 69 5.98 6.59 -15.90
C ILE A 69 5.80 5.16 -15.37
N VAL A 70 6.29 4.16 -16.10
CA VAL A 70 6.23 2.75 -15.66
C VAL A 70 6.97 2.56 -14.34
N SER A 71 8.15 3.16 -14.20
CA SER A 71 8.92 3.13 -12.94
C SER A 71 8.14 3.73 -11.78
N ALA A 72 7.50 4.89 -11.98
CA ALA A 72 6.68 5.54 -10.96
C ALA A 72 5.47 4.70 -10.54
N ILE A 73 4.83 4.00 -11.49
CA ILE A 73 3.73 3.08 -11.17
C ILE A 73 4.22 1.89 -10.34
N ILE A 74 5.35 1.28 -10.71
CA ILE A 74 5.93 0.14 -9.97
C ILE A 74 6.28 0.57 -8.54
N GLU A 75 6.90 1.73 -8.37
CA GLU A 75 7.23 2.32 -7.07
C GLU A 75 5.98 2.51 -6.22
N SER A 76 4.95 3.18 -6.76
CA SER A 76 3.67 3.38 -6.05
C SER A 76 2.98 2.07 -5.69
N MET A 77 3.04 1.05 -6.55
CA MET A 77 2.48 -0.28 -6.24
C MET A 77 3.24 -0.97 -5.11
N ALA A 78 4.57 -0.82 -5.06
CA ALA A 78 5.40 -1.39 -4.01
C ALA A 78 5.14 -0.71 -2.65
N GLU A 79 5.02 0.63 -2.62
CA GLU A 79 4.61 1.38 -1.44
C GLU A 79 3.23 0.97 -0.96
N ASN A 80 2.24 0.92 -1.87
CA ASN A 80 0.87 0.52 -1.55
C ASN A 80 0.76 -0.93 -1.07
N LEU A 81 1.66 -1.82 -1.49
CA LEU A 81 1.73 -3.18 -0.97
C LEU A 81 2.04 -3.18 0.53
N ALA A 82 2.97 -2.35 0.97
CA ALA A 82 3.31 -2.21 2.37
C ALA A 82 2.18 -1.50 3.14
N ASP A 83 1.79 -0.31 2.73
CA ASP A 83 0.95 0.60 3.50
C ASP A 83 -0.53 0.20 3.51
N PHE A 84 -1.06 -0.25 2.37
CA PHE A 84 -2.50 -0.54 2.22
C PHE A 84 -2.86 -2.03 2.24
N LYS A 85 -1.87 -2.92 2.33
CA LYS A 85 -2.13 -4.37 2.41
C LYS A 85 -1.42 -4.98 3.61
N LEU A 86 -0.08 -4.95 3.61
CA LEU A 86 0.68 -5.65 4.64
C LEU A 86 0.50 -5.03 6.02
N SER A 87 0.52 -3.70 6.14
CA SER A 87 0.35 -3.00 7.42
C SER A 87 -0.99 -3.29 8.08
N PRO A 88 -2.15 -3.18 7.41
CA PRO A 88 -3.42 -3.57 8.00
C PRO A 88 -3.48 -5.04 8.43
N PHE A 89 -2.93 -5.96 7.64
CA PHE A 89 -2.88 -7.38 8.01
C PHE A 89 -1.95 -7.65 9.20
N PHE A 90 -0.80 -6.99 9.25
CA PHE A 90 0.14 -7.08 10.36
C PHE A 90 -0.52 -6.64 11.67
N TYR A 91 -1.16 -5.47 11.67
CA TYR A 91 -1.84 -4.95 12.85
C TYR A 91 -3.13 -5.69 13.18
N PHE A 92 -3.80 -6.29 12.19
CA PHE A 92 -4.89 -7.23 12.44
C PHE A 92 -4.40 -8.46 13.21
N GLY A 93 -3.24 -9.00 12.86
CA GLY A 93 -2.65 -10.14 13.56
C GLY A 93 -2.28 -9.85 15.02
N LEU A 94 -1.88 -8.61 15.32
CA LEU A 94 -1.50 -8.20 16.69
C LEU A 94 -2.68 -7.76 17.56
N PHE A 95 -3.61 -6.99 16.99
CA PHE A 95 -4.65 -6.28 17.72
C PHE A 95 -6.07 -6.52 17.19
N GLY A 96 -6.24 -7.42 16.22
CA GLY A 96 -7.52 -7.69 15.58
C GLY A 96 -8.03 -6.53 14.72
N VAL A 97 -9.35 -6.47 14.54
CA VAL A 97 -10.02 -5.43 13.72
C VAL A 97 -9.65 -4.00 14.13
N PRO A 98 -9.63 -3.63 15.43
CA PRO A 98 -9.24 -2.29 15.85
C PRO A 98 -7.83 -1.89 15.38
N GLY A 99 -6.87 -2.80 15.43
CA GLY A 99 -5.50 -2.55 14.94
C GLY A 99 -5.43 -2.27 13.45
N ALA A 100 -6.14 -3.05 12.63
CA ALA A 100 -6.21 -2.84 11.19
C ALA A 100 -6.84 -1.48 10.84
N PHE A 101 -7.92 -1.11 11.52
CA PHE A 101 -8.58 0.18 11.32
C PHE A 101 -7.72 1.35 11.78
N ALA A 102 -7.08 1.26 12.94
CA ALA A 102 -6.17 2.30 13.42
C ALA A 102 -5.05 2.57 12.41
N CYS A 103 -4.40 1.51 11.92
CA CYS A 103 -3.40 1.61 10.86
C CYS A 103 -3.98 2.28 9.61
N LYS A 104 -5.17 1.86 9.14
CA LYS A 104 -5.81 2.44 7.96
C LYS A 104 -6.13 3.93 8.14
N VAL A 105 -6.61 4.34 9.30
CA VAL A 105 -6.89 5.76 9.60
C VAL A 105 -5.60 6.58 9.58
N ILE A 106 -4.51 6.07 10.14
CA ILE A 106 -3.20 6.74 10.12
C ILE A 106 -2.71 6.96 8.69
N ASN A 107 -2.75 5.92 7.83
CA ASN A 107 -2.38 6.05 6.43
C ASN A 107 -3.26 7.05 5.66
N ILE A 108 -4.58 7.07 5.92
CA ILE A 108 -5.49 8.04 5.30
C ILE A 108 -5.14 9.46 5.75
N LEU A 109 -4.90 9.67 7.04
CA LEU A 109 -4.52 10.98 7.58
C LEU A 109 -3.21 11.46 6.96
N ASP A 110 -2.16 10.62 6.90
CA ASP A 110 -0.92 10.98 6.20
C ASP A 110 -1.18 11.30 4.73
N GLY A 111 -1.95 10.48 4.04
CA GLY A 111 -2.31 10.70 2.64
C GLY A 111 -3.11 11.98 2.38
N THR A 112 -3.81 12.50 3.37
CA THR A 112 -4.71 13.65 3.22
C THR A 112 -4.09 14.95 3.72
N ILE A 113 -3.44 14.94 4.88
CA ILE A 113 -2.90 16.12 5.56
C ILE A 113 -1.40 16.07 5.84
N GLY A 114 -0.73 14.95 5.58
CA GLY A 114 0.71 14.76 5.82
C GLY A 114 1.62 15.53 4.83
N PHE A 115 1.07 16.45 4.05
CA PHE A 115 1.83 17.26 3.08
C PHE A 115 2.67 18.34 3.75
N LYS A 116 3.87 18.59 3.17
CA LYS A 116 4.79 19.64 3.62
C LYS A 116 4.48 21.02 3.02
N ASP A 117 3.23 21.28 2.67
CA ASP A 117 2.82 22.62 2.23
C ASP A 117 2.63 23.58 3.42
N PRO A 118 2.67 24.90 3.20
CA PRO A 118 2.58 25.89 4.28
C PRO A 118 1.33 25.79 5.13
N VAL A 119 0.24 25.23 4.60
CA VAL A 119 -1.04 25.08 5.31
C VAL A 119 -1.02 23.86 6.24
N ASN A 120 -0.46 22.76 5.76
CA ASN A 120 -0.55 21.47 6.43
C ASN A 120 0.69 21.11 7.27
N VAL A 121 1.82 21.81 7.11
CA VAL A 121 3.11 21.44 7.73
C VAL A 121 3.03 21.26 9.26
N ASN A 122 2.23 22.07 9.94
CA ASN A 122 2.08 21.99 11.40
C ASN A 122 1.05 20.95 11.84
N VAL A 123 -0.01 20.77 11.05
CA VAL A 123 -1.12 19.83 11.36
C VAL A 123 -0.77 18.43 10.90
N GLY A 124 -0.17 18.31 9.72
CA GLY A 124 0.17 17.03 9.09
C GLY A 124 1.44 16.37 9.64
N TRP A 125 2.30 17.12 10.34
CA TRP A 125 3.55 16.57 10.88
C TRP A 125 3.31 15.34 11.76
N PHE A 126 2.33 15.40 12.64
CA PHE A 126 2.04 14.31 13.56
C PHE A 126 1.58 13.06 12.82
N SER A 127 0.69 13.21 11.81
CA SER A 127 0.22 12.06 11.01
C SER A 127 1.34 11.44 10.21
N ALA A 128 2.23 12.23 9.61
CA ALA A 128 3.38 11.74 8.85
C ALA A 128 4.39 10.99 9.73
N VAL A 129 4.69 11.51 10.92
CA VAL A 129 5.57 10.82 11.89
C VAL A 129 4.93 9.53 12.38
N LEU A 130 3.64 9.55 12.70
CA LEU A 130 2.92 8.38 13.19
C LEU A 130 2.83 7.29 12.10
N ASP A 131 2.59 7.67 10.85
CA ASP A 131 2.60 6.77 9.72
C ASP A 131 3.97 6.11 9.52
N THR A 132 5.04 6.89 9.60
CA THR A 132 6.42 6.37 9.53
C THR A 132 6.69 5.33 10.61
N ILE A 133 6.26 5.59 11.85
CA ILE A 133 6.45 4.65 12.97
C ILE A 133 5.63 3.37 12.78
N VAL A 134 4.37 3.52 12.41
CA VAL A 134 3.44 2.40 12.23
C VAL A 134 3.88 1.52 11.06
N ASN A 135 4.33 2.09 9.96
CA ASN A 135 4.76 1.34 8.79
C ASN A 135 6.21 0.84 8.86
N TYR A 136 6.99 1.19 9.87
CA TYR A 136 8.40 0.83 9.97
C TYR A 136 8.68 -0.67 9.89
N ILE A 137 7.96 -1.49 10.65
CA ILE A 137 8.10 -2.96 10.62
C ILE A 137 7.43 -3.56 9.38
N PRO A 138 6.18 -3.21 9.04
CA PRO A 138 5.52 -3.72 7.84
C PRO A 138 6.28 -3.46 6.54
N GLN A 139 6.88 -2.29 6.35
CA GLN A 139 7.66 -1.96 5.15
C GLN A 139 8.89 -2.87 5.00
N ARG A 140 9.61 -3.16 6.09
CA ARG A 140 10.73 -4.11 6.06
C ARG A 140 10.28 -5.52 5.76
N LEU A 141 9.16 -5.93 6.33
CA LEU A 141 8.56 -7.22 6.04
C LEU A 141 8.11 -7.31 4.57
N SER A 142 7.54 -6.23 4.03
CA SER A 142 7.17 -6.12 2.61
C SER A 142 8.38 -6.31 1.71
N THR A 143 9.47 -5.60 1.98
CA THR A 143 10.73 -5.73 1.22
C THR A 143 11.26 -7.16 1.25
N PHE A 144 11.26 -7.80 2.41
CA PHE A 144 11.67 -9.20 2.53
C PHE A 144 10.78 -10.14 1.72
N LEU A 145 9.46 -9.96 1.77
CA LEU A 145 8.50 -10.76 1.01
C LEU A 145 8.64 -10.57 -0.50
N ILE A 146 8.92 -9.35 -0.98
CA ILE A 146 9.18 -9.07 -2.39
C ILE A 146 10.45 -9.80 -2.85
N ILE A 147 11.53 -9.77 -2.06
CA ILE A 147 12.77 -10.49 -2.38
C ILE A 147 12.53 -11.99 -2.42
N LEU A 148 11.79 -12.54 -1.46
CA LEU A 148 11.43 -13.96 -1.44
C LEU A 148 10.58 -14.34 -2.66
N ALA A 149 9.62 -13.50 -3.03
CA ALA A 149 8.81 -13.70 -4.22
C ALA A 149 9.67 -13.67 -5.50
N SER A 150 10.62 -12.73 -5.62
CA SER A 150 11.53 -12.66 -6.77
C SER A 150 12.41 -13.93 -6.89
N ALA A 151 12.86 -14.47 -5.76
CA ALA A 151 13.62 -15.71 -5.74
C ALA A 151 12.78 -16.94 -6.20
N THR A 152 11.50 -16.99 -5.79
CA THR A 152 10.59 -18.08 -6.20
C THR A 152 10.17 -17.98 -7.66
N LEU A 153 10.05 -16.76 -8.19
CA LEU A 153 9.72 -16.50 -9.59
C LEU A 153 10.94 -16.55 -10.53
N ARG A 154 12.13 -16.87 -9.99
CA ARG A 154 13.42 -16.92 -10.72
C ARG A 154 13.81 -15.57 -11.34
N GLU A 155 13.37 -14.48 -10.75
CA GLU A 155 13.80 -13.13 -11.07
C GLU A 155 15.14 -12.78 -10.40
N ASP A 156 15.71 -11.60 -10.68
CA ASP A 156 17.00 -11.18 -10.13
C ASP A 156 16.89 -10.78 -8.64
N TYR A 157 16.70 -11.80 -7.77
CA TYR A 157 16.64 -11.60 -6.32
C TYR A 157 17.95 -11.07 -5.71
N LYS A 158 19.09 -11.33 -6.36
CA LYS A 158 20.39 -10.86 -5.87
C LYS A 158 20.51 -9.35 -6.00
N ASN A 159 20.05 -8.80 -7.13
CA ASN A 159 19.99 -7.36 -7.33
C ASN A 159 18.94 -6.71 -6.42
N SER A 160 17.77 -7.33 -6.28
CA SER A 160 16.74 -6.88 -5.33
C SER A 160 17.27 -6.80 -3.91
N TRP A 161 18.02 -7.81 -3.45
CA TRP A 161 18.66 -7.79 -2.14
C TRP A 161 19.73 -6.70 -1.99
N LYS A 162 20.53 -6.48 -3.05
CA LYS A 162 21.57 -5.44 -3.07
C LYS A 162 20.97 -4.04 -2.97
N ILE A 163 19.87 -3.79 -3.68
CA ILE A 163 19.14 -2.51 -3.64
C ILE A 163 18.55 -2.30 -2.25
N ALA A 164 17.83 -3.29 -1.71
CA ALA A 164 17.21 -3.21 -0.39
C ALA A 164 18.20 -2.97 0.78
N ARG A 165 19.48 -3.26 0.59
CA ARG A 165 20.53 -2.98 1.59
C ARG A 165 21.11 -1.58 1.50
N ARG A 166 20.92 -0.92 0.36
CA ARG A 166 21.49 0.41 0.13
C ARG A 166 20.59 1.50 0.73
N ASP A 167 19.31 1.25 0.79
CA ASP A 167 18.27 2.12 1.34
C ASP A 167 17.91 1.71 2.78
#